data_f6fb70b7640ab147f2d9e5e74fd7d907
#
_entry.id   f6fb70b7640ab147f2d9e5e74fd7d907
#
_cell.length_a   1.000
_cell.length_b   1.000
_cell.length_c   1.000
_cell.angle_alpha   90.00
_cell.angle_beta   90.00
_cell.angle_gamma   90.00
#
_symmetry.space_group_name_H-M   'P 1'
#
loop_
_entity.id
_entity.type
_entity.pdbx_description
1 polymer ?
#
loop_
_entity_poly.entity_id
_entity_poly.type
_entity_poly.pdbx_seq_one_letter_code
_entity_poly.pdbx_strand_id
1 'polypeptide(L)'
;MKRYLILFVLLLIFCSEDTVEEPIIDTTEVTKVVYDKTYTSPPEMTINDQAKYIATIETSLGTLVIDLYADIAPNTVNNFVNLSNDGYYDNVIFHRVIKGFMIQGGDPSGTGHGEMGKYPGYEFEDELDYPMNYAKGIVAMANRGPNTNGSQFFIMHVDYPLPYQYTIFGNVSEGLDTVDSIANVQTGDNDKPVDDVVIKSVKITEK
;
A
#
# COMPACT_ATOMS: atom_id res chain seq x y z
N MET A 1 28.48 76.40 55.48
CA MET A 1 27.68 76.03 54.28
C MET A 1 28.00 74.58 53.93
N LYS A 2 27.10 73.62 54.24
CA LYS A 2 27.30 72.21 54.04
C LYS A 2 26.65 71.80 52.67
N ARG A 3 27.47 71.29 51.73
CA ARG A 3 27.03 70.76 50.45
C ARG A 3 26.68 69.28 50.65
N TYR A 4 25.43 68.95 50.45
CA TYR A 4 24.99 67.55 50.38
C TYR A 4 25.09 67.04 48.95
N LEU A 5 25.90 66.00 48.78
CA LEU A 5 26.07 65.25 47.51
C LEU A 5 25.00 64.20 47.49
N ILE A 6 24.02 64.29 46.58
CA ILE A 6 22.99 63.25 46.35
C ILE A 6 23.54 62.27 45.33
N LEU A 7 23.77 61.06 45.84
CA LEU A 7 24.21 59.91 44.96
C LEU A 7 22.96 59.28 44.34
N PHE A 8 22.82 59.46 43.04
CA PHE A 8 21.77 58.75 42.28
C PHE A 8 22.26 57.31 41.95
N VAL A 9 21.68 56.31 42.62
CA VAL A 9 21.90 54.92 42.31
C VAL A 9 20.92 54.53 41.17
N LEU A 10 21.46 54.33 39.97
CA LEU A 10 20.70 53.84 38.80
C LEU A 10 20.59 52.31 38.90
N LEU A 11 19.40 51.86 39.29
CA LEU A 11 19.08 50.40 39.26
C LEU A 11 18.81 49.97 37.83
N LEU A 12 19.75 49.30 37.18
CA LEU A 12 19.54 48.62 35.91
C LEU A 12 18.81 47.32 36.18
N ILE A 13 17.53 47.29 35.85
CA ILE A 13 16.76 46.05 35.79
C ILE A 13 17.11 45.34 34.46
N PHE A 14 17.90 44.29 34.55
CA PHE A 14 18.12 43.36 33.44
C PHE A 14 16.86 42.49 33.32
N CYS A 15 16.03 42.77 32.31
CA CYS A 15 15.02 41.82 31.85
C CYS A 15 15.74 40.78 30.99
N SER A 16 15.91 39.56 31.49
CA SER A 16 16.30 38.44 30.68
C SER A 16 15.06 38.01 29.92
N GLU A 17 15.01 38.24 28.60
CA GLU A 17 14.09 37.60 27.72
C GLU A 17 14.52 36.10 27.57
N ASP A 18 13.82 35.23 28.26
CA ASP A 18 13.89 33.82 28.02
C ASP A 18 13.27 33.55 26.63
N THR A 19 14.10 33.48 25.62
CA THR A 19 13.70 32.95 24.32
C THR A 19 13.44 31.45 24.47
N VAL A 20 12.15 31.08 24.55
CA VAL A 20 11.72 29.71 24.42
C VAL A 20 11.99 29.32 22.97
N GLU A 21 13.08 28.59 22.73
CA GLU A 21 13.29 27.90 21.46
C GLU A 21 12.22 26.82 21.33
N GLU A 22 11.26 27.04 20.42
CA GLU A 22 10.37 25.95 19.98
C GLU A 22 11.22 24.85 19.37
N PRO A 23 10.96 23.55 19.68
CA PRO A 23 11.69 22.47 19.07
C PRO A 23 11.42 22.46 17.56
N ILE A 24 12.48 22.61 16.76
CA ILE A 24 12.44 22.40 15.33
C ILE A 24 12.12 20.91 15.12
N ILE A 25 10.86 20.62 14.80
CA ILE A 25 10.48 19.28 14.35
C ILE A 25 11.06 19.14 12.96
N ASP A 26 12.18 18.43 12.85
CA ASP A 26 12.72 17.99 11.56
C ASP A 26 11.80 16.92 10.97
N THR A 27 10.94 17.35 10.02
CA THR A 27 9.96 16.49 9.35
C THR A 27 10.53 15.79 8.12
N THR A 28 11.85 15.69 7.98
CA THR A 28 12.50 15.18 6.76
C THR A 28 13.05 13.75 6.85
N GLU A 29 12.90 13.04 7.95
CA GLU A 29 13.13 11.59 7.95
C GLU A 29 11.83 10.84 7.60
N VAL A 30 11.52 10.76 6.31
CA VAL A 30 10.72 9.64 5.82
C VAL A 30 11.58 8.39 6.07
N THR A 31 11.37 7.76 7.22
CA THR A 31 11.93 6.43 7.50
C THR A 31 11.44 5.50 6.40
N LYS A 32 12.31 5.20 5.44
CA LYS A 32 12.07 4.13 4.47
C LYS A 32 11.91 2.85 5.29
N VAL A 33 10.67 2.41 5.48
CA VAL A 33 10.39 1.14 6.15
C VAL A 33 10.99 0.06 5.26
N VAL A 34 12.14 -0.46 5.65
CA VAL A 34 12.77 -1.59 4.99
C VAL A 34 12.00 -2.83 5.42
N TYR A 35 11.11 -3.29 4.56
CA TYR A 35 10.44 -4.57 4.77
C TYR A 35 11.45 -5.69 4.52
N ASP A 36 11.96 -6.29 5.59
CA ASP A 36 12.83 -7.47 5.53
C ASP A 36 12.00 -8.78 5.52
N LYS A 37 10.75 -8.70 5.00
CA LYS A 37 9.87 -9.88 4.89
C LYS A 37 10.06 -10.55 3.54
N THR A 38 11.04 -11.43 3.49
CA THR A 38 11.23 -12.36 2.38
C THR A 38 10.92 -13.78 2.83
N TYR A 39 10.33 -14.56 1.95
CA TYR A 39 9.93 -15.94 2.22
C TYR A 39 10.64 -16.87 1.25
N THR A 40 10.83 -18.13 1.62
CA THR A 40 11.56 -19.11 0.80
C THR A 40 10.64 -19.96 -0.08
N SER A 41 9.34 -19.92 0.18
CA SER A 41 8.31 -20.68 -0.54
C SER A 41 6.95 -20.03 -0.37
N PRO A 42 5.98 -20.29 -1.26
CA PRO A 42 4.59 -19.96 -1.02
C PRO A 42 4.10 -20.53 0.32
N PRO A 43 3.15 -19.87 1.00
CA PRO A 43 2.61 -20.37 2.25
C PRO A 43 1.88 -21.70 2.06
N GLU A 44 1.98 -22.59 3.05
CA GLU A 44 1.12 -23.77 3.10
C GLU A 44 -0.35 -23.36 3.08
N MET A 45 -1.23 -24.25 2.59
CA MET A 45 -2.67 -24.01 2.53
C MET A 45 -3.24 -23.90 3.96
N THR A 46 -3.67 -22.70 4.34
CA THR A 46 -4.24 -22.41 5.67
C THR A 46 -5.71 -21.99 5.60
N ILE A 47 -6.20 -21.65 4.40
CA ILE A 47 -7.60 -21.25 4.21
C ILE A 47 -8.47 -22.47 3.88
N ASN A 48 -9.78 -22.32 4.12
CA ASN A 48 -10.80 -23.22 3.62
C ASN A 48 -11.37 -22.65 2.31
N ASP A 49 -11.14 -23.30 1.18
CA ASP A 49 -11.61 -22.87 -0.13
C ASP A 49 -13.15 -22.80 -0.29
N GLN A 50 -13.90 -23.40 0.65
CA GLN A 50 -15.36 -23.31 0.71
C GLN A 50 -15.86 -22.15 1.59
N ALA A 51 -14.98 -21.48 2.33
CA ALA A 51 -15.32 -20.32 3.14
C ALA A 51 -15.26 -19.02 2.31
N LYS A 52 -15.94 -17.98 2.80
CA LYS A 52 -15.90 -16.65 2.20
C LYS A 52 -14.87 -15.79 2.92
N TYR A 53 -13.97 -15.20 2.16
CA TYR A 53 -12.97 -14.27 2.69
C TYR A 53 -13.22 -12.87 2.15
N ILE A 54 -13.07 -11.89 3.04
CA ILE A 54 -13.16 -10.47 2.71
C ILE A 54 -11.86 -9.81 3.13
N ALA A 55 -11.25 -9.05 2.22
CA ALA A 55 -10.14 -8.18 2.52
C ALA A 55 -10.62 -6.73 2.62
N THR A 56 -10.34 -6.07 3.74
CA THR A 56 -10.52 -4.63 3.90
C THR A 56 -9.16 -3.96 3.81
N ILE A 57 -8.94 -3.17 2.76
CA ILE A 57 -7.70 -2.43 2.52
C ILE A 57 -7.91 -0.97 2.88
N GLU A 58 -7.23 -0.49 3.90
CA GLU A 58 -7.19 0.94 4.22
C GLU A 58 -6.07 1.61 3.42
N THR A 59 -6.40 2.64 2.66
CA THR A 59 -5.42 3.41 1.89
C THR A 59 -5.34 4.86 2.38
N SER A 60 -4.37 5.62 1.86
CA SER A 60 -4.29 7.06 2.10
C SER A 60 -5.45 7.85 1.47
N LEU A 61 -6.19 7.26 0.51
CA LEU A 61 -7.28 7.92 -0.23
C LEU A 61 -8.66 7.32 0.02
N GLY A 62 -8.78 6.33 0.92
CA GLY A 62 -10.05 5.70 1.28
C GLY A 62 -9.89 4.20 1.52
N THR A 63 -11.03 3.53 1.72
CA THR A 63 -11.08 2.10 2.02
C THR A 63 -11.63 1.33 0.84
N LEU A 64 -11.08 0.14 0.60
CA LEU A 64 -11.53 -0.84 -0.37
C LEU A 64 -11.98 -2.09 0.39
N VAL A 65 -13.14 -2.64 0.03
CA VAL A 65 -13.59 -3.95 0.51
C VAL A 65 -13.62 -4.89 -0.68
N ILE A 66 -12.93 -6.02 -0.56
CA ILE A 66 -12.72 -6.98 -1.65
C ILE A 66 -13.28 -8.33 -1.21
N ASP A 67 -14.22 -8.86 -1.98
CA ASP A 67 -14.64 -10.25 -1.86
C ASP A 67 -13.59 -11.13 -2.56
N LEU A 68 -12.96 -12.06 -1.82
CA LEU A 68 -11.93 -12.96 -2.34
C LEU A 68 -12.57 -14.27 -2.85
N TYR A 69 -12.09 -14.77 -3.97
CA TYR A 69 -12.61 -15.93 -4.67
C TYR A 69 -11.80 -17.19 -4.32
N ALA A 70 -11.93 -17.66 -3.08
CA ALA A 70 -11.19 -18.82 -2.57
C ALA A 70 -11.54 -20.13 -3.28
N ASP A 71 -12.78 -20.24 -3.77
CA ASP A 71 -13.27 -21.38 -4.57
C ASP A 71 -12.77 -21.40 -6.02
N ILE A 72 -12.32 -20.24 -6.54
CA ILE A 72 -11.86 -20.07 -7.93
C ILE A 72 -10.33 -20.09 -8.01
N ALA A 73 -9.67 -19.41 -7.06
CA ALA A 73 -8.22 -19.23 -7.03
C ALA A 73 -7.66 -19.50 -5.61
N PRO A 74 -7.80 -20.73 -5.08
CA PRO A 74 -7.48 -21.05 -3.69
C PRO A 74 -6.03 -20.76 -3.30
N ASN A 75 -5.05 -21.09 -4.17
CA ASN A 75 -3.65 -20.83 -3.88
C ASN A 75 -3.34 -19.34 -3.84
N THR A 76 -3.91 -18.55 -4.75
CA THR A 76 -3.74 -17.10 -4.83
C THR A 76 -4.38 -16.43 -3.63
N VAL A 77 -5.61 -16.82 -3.27
CA VAL A 77 -6.29 -16.28 -2.07
C VAL A 77 -5.53 -16.67 -0.80
N ASN A 78 -5.07 -17.92 -0.69
CA ASN A 78 -4.24 -18.37 0.42
C ASN A 78 -2.97 -17.52 0.56
N ASN A 79 -2.28 -17.27 -0.55
CA ASN A 79 -1.10 -16.42 -0.59
C ASN A 79 -1.42 -14.98 -0.11
N PHE A 80 -2.46 -14.37 -0.67
CA PHE A 80 -2.86 -13.01 -0.31
C PHE A 80 -3.28 -12.90 1.16
N VAL A 81 -4.05 -13.88 1.68
CA VAL A 81 -4.51 -13.93 3.07
C VAL A 81 -3.31 -14.04 4.03
N ASN A 82 -2.38 -14.96 3.77
CA ASN A 82 -1.21 -15.16 4.63
C ASN A 82 -0.31 -13.92 4.65
N LEU A 83 0.00 -13.36 3.49
CA LEU A 83 0.80 -12.13 3.39
C LEU A 83 0.10 -10.95 4.10
N SER A 84 -1.22 -10.82 3.97
CA SER A 84 -2.00 -9.77 4.65
C SER A 84 -1.96 -9.92 6.16
N ASN A 85 -2.16 -11.14 6.68
CA ASN A 85 -2.13 -11.43 8.11
C ASN A 85 -0.74 -11.18 8.73
N ASP A 86 0.32 -11.34 7.95
CA ASP A 86 1.69 -11.00 8.34
C ASP A 86 1.98 -9.48 8.28
N GLY A 87 1.02 -8.64 7.83
CA GLY A 87 1.21 -7.22 7.62
C GLY A 87 2.21 -6.94 6.48
N TYR A 88 2.34 -7.85 5.52
CA TYR A 88 3.25 -7.70 4.38
C TYR A 88 2.94 -6.47 3.54
N TYR A 89 1.65 -6.17 3.37
CA TYR A 89 1.18 -5.05 2.57
C TYR A 89 1.14 -3.71 3.33
N ASP A 90 1.42 -3.70 4.63
CA ASP A 90 1.39 -2.47 5.43
C ASP A 90 2.48 -1.49 4.97
N ASN A 91 2.07 -0.26 4.68
CA ASN A 91 2.86 0.82 4.11
C ASN A 91 3.42 0.57 2.69
N VAL A 92 2.91 -0.44 1.99
CA VAL A 92 3.21 -0.66 0.57
C VAL A 92 2.43 0.34 -0.28
N ILE A 93 3.01 0.81 -1.38
CA ILE A 93 2.39 1.80 -2.25
C ILE A 93 1.73 1.18 -3.50
N PHE A 94 0.78 1.90 -4.08
CA PHE A 94 0.40 1.69 -5.47
C PHE A 94 1.47 2.32 -6.35
N HIS A 95 2.42 1.52 -6.78
CA HIS A 95 3.61 1.99 -7.50
C HIS A 95 3.39 2.27 -8.98
N ARG A 96 2.25 1.82 -9.54
CA ARG A 96 1.87 2.07 -10.94
C ARG A 96 0.36 2.29 -11.04
N VAL A 97 -0.03 3.42 -11.60
CA VAL A 97 -1.43 3.85 -11.73
C VAL A 97 -1.67 4.36 -13.15
N ILE A 98 -2.57 3.70 -13.88
CA ILE A 98 -2.96 4.11 -15.23
C ILE A 98 -4.46 4.39 -15.27
N LYS A 99 -4.80 5.68 -15.37
CA LYS A 99 -6.19 6.12 -15.56
C LYS A 99 -6.80 5.48 -16.81
N GLY A 100 -7.99 4.92 -16.68
CA GLY A 100 -8.65 4.19 -17.78
C GLY A 100 -8.13 2.78 -17.98
N PHE A 101 -7.35 2.24 -17.01
CA PHE A 101 -6.88 0.87 -17.05
C PHE A 101 -6.90 0.21 -15.66
N MET A 102 -5.88 0.42 -14.81
CA MET A 102 -5.75 -0.26 -13.52
C MET A 102 -4.91 0.54 -12.52
N ILE A 103 -4.97 0.14 -11.25
CA ILE A 103 -4.07 0.54 -10.18
C ILE A 103 -3.32 -0.70 -9.68
N GLN A 104 -1.99 -0.64 -9.59
CA GLN A 104 -1.12 -1.79 -9.25
C GLN A 104 -0.29 -1.50 -8.01
N GLY A 105 -0.28 -2.45 -7.08
CA GLY A 105 0.47 -2.41 -5.82
C GLY A 105 1.02 -3.78 -5.43
N GLY A 106 1.36 -3.94 -4.14
CA GLY A 106 1.79 -5.22 -3.59
C GLY A 106 3.29 -5.51 -3.70
N ASP A 107 4.10 -4.53 -4.13
CA ASP A 107 5.56 -4.61 -4.11
C ASP A 107 6.13 -3.77 -2.95
N PRO A 108 6.70 -4.38 -1.90
CA PRO A 108 7.29 -3.64 -0.79
C PRO A 108 8.46 -2.73 -1.20
N SER A 109 9.15 -3.04 -2.31
CA SER A 109 10.20 -2.17 -2.82
C SER A 109 9.66 -0.88 -3.45
N GLY A 110 8.38 -0.86 -3.83
CA GLY A 110 7.74 0.26 -4.51
C GLY A 110 8.27 0.55 -5.91
N THR A 111 9.01 -0.38 -6.51
CA THR A 111 9.64 -0.23 -7.83
C THR A 111 8.84 -0.89 -8.96
N GLY A 112 7.94 -1.82 -8.61
CA GLY A 112 7.25 -2.69 -9.56
C GLY A 112 8.09 -3.86 -10.07
N HIS A 113 9.38 -3.90 -9.74
CA HIS A 113 10.29 -4.97 -10.15
C HIS A 113 10.53 -6.01 -9.05
N GLY A 114 9.95 -5.83 -7.85
CA GLY A 114 10.13 -6.70 -6.70
C GLY A 114 11.61 -6.89 -6.33
N GLU A 115 12.45 -5.87 -6.57
CA GLU A 115 13.91 -5.97 -6.48
C GLU A 115 14.45 -7.24 -7.20
N MET A 116 13.99 -7.48 -8.44
CA MET A 116 14.42 -8.60 -9.28
C MET A 116 14.09 -9.99 -8.68
N GLY A 117 12.95 -10.13 -8.01
CA GLY A 117 12.48 -11.40 -7.44
C GLY A 117 12.79 -11.59 -5.95
N LYS A 118 13.33 -10.58 -5.29
CA LYS A 118 13.53 -10.61 -3.84
C LYS A 118 12.19 -10.67 -3.08
N TYR A 119 11.13 -10.06 -3.62
CA TYR A 119 9.82 -9.99 -2.97
C TYR A 119 8.74 -10.70 -3.78
N PRO A 120 7.96 -11.60 -3.15
CA PRO A 120 8.07 -12.07 -1.76
C PRO A 120 9.20 -13.10 -1.55
N GLY A 121 9.99 -13.43 -2.57
CA GLY A 121 11.09 -14.41 -2.52
C GLY A 121 10.74 -15.76 -3.15
N TYR A 122 9.54 -15.88 -3.71
CA TYR A 122 9.04 -17.05 -4.41
C TYR A 122 8.10 -16.65 -5.54
N GLU A 123 7.81 -17.61 -6.41
CA GLU A 123 6.78 -17.54 -7.44
C GLU A 123 5.86 -18.75 -7.32
N PHE A 124 4.62 -18.62 -7.80
CA PHE A 124 3.66 -19.70 -7.84
C PHE A 124 2.82 -19.67 -9.12
N GLU A 125 2.17 -20.80 -9.40
CA GLU A 125 1.45 -21.05 -10.64
C GLU A 125 0.21 -20.16 -10.81
N ASP A 126 -0.20 -19.94 -12.06
CA ASP A 126 -1.45 -19.30 -12.42
C ASP A 126 -2.64 -20.22 -12.13
N GLU A 127 -3.77 -19.62 -11.76
CA GLU A 127 -5.06 -20.29 -11.60
C GLU A 127 -6.04 -19.71 -12.63
N LEU A 128 -6.12 -20.34 -13.82
CA LEU A 128 -6.85 -19.82 -15.00
C LEU A 128 -7.97 -20.74 -15.47
N ASP A 129 -8.47 -21.65 -14.61
CA ASP A 129 -9.49 -22.63 -14.98
C ASP A 129 -10.87 -22.01 -15.21
N TYR A 130 -11.10 -20.83 -14.64
CA TYR A 130 -12.37 -20.11 -14.71
C TYR A 130 -12.21 -18.76 -15.43
N PRO A 131 -12.28 -18.75 -16.79
CA PRO A 131 -12.08 -17.52 -17.53
C PRO A 131 -13.15 -16.47 -17.23
N MET A 132 -12.71 -15.29 -16.82
CA MET A 132 -13.53 -14.12 -16.53
C MET A 132 -13.03 -12.90 -17.28
N ASN A 133 -13.89 -11.88 -17.42
CA ASN A 133 -13.51 -10.60 -17.99
C ASN A 133 -12.87 -9.72 -16.92
N TYR A 134 -11.88 -8.92 -17.32
CA TYR A 134 -11.29 -7.89 -16.46
C TYR A 134 -12.19 -6.65 -16.43
N ALA A 135 -13.31 -6.78 -15.71
CA ALA A 135 -14.25 -5.68 -15.50
C ALA A 135 -13.77 -4.74 -14.39
N LYS A 136 -14.34 -3.53 -14.31
CA LYS A 136 -14.07 -2.57 -13.23
C LYS A 136 -14.24 -3.22 -11.85
N GLY A 137 -13.25 -3.03 -10.98
CA GLY A 137 -13.22 -3.58 -9.62
C GLY A 137 -12.63 -4.98 -9.51
N ILE A 138 -12.42 -5.71 -10.62
CA ILE A 138 -11.73 -7.01 -10.58
C ILE A 138 -10.32 -6.83 -10.02
N VAL A 139 -9.94 -7.77 -9.15
CA VAL A 139 -8.62 -7.86 -8.54
C VAL A 139 -7.91 -9.09 -9.10
N ALA A 140 -6.71 -8.89 -9.65
CA ALA A 140 -5.93 -9.95 -10.26
C ALA A 140 -4.44 -9.85 -9.91
N MET A 141 -3.73 -10.98 -10.00
CA MET A 141 -2.27 -11.01 -9.79
C MET A 141 -1.55 -10.36 -10.95
N ALA A 142 -0.56 -9.53 -10.64
CA ALA A 142 0.43 -9.09 -11.61
C ALA A 142 1.54 -10.14 -11.70
N ASN A 143 1.95 -10.47 -12.94
CA ASN A 143 3.01 -11.44 -13.20
C ASN A 143 3.97 -10.95 -14.29
N ARG A 144 5.07 -11.69 -14.51
CA ARG A 144 6.08 -11.44 -15.54
C ARG A 144 6.07 -12.49 -16.66
N GLY A 145 4.96 -13.16 -16.83
CA GLY A 145 4.73 -14.29 -17.71
C GLY A 145 4.08 -15.46 -16.95
N PRO A 146 3.80 -16.57 -17.59
CA PRO A 146 3.10 -17.69 -16.98
C PRO A 146 3.79 -18.21 -15.71
N ASN A 147 2.99 -18.45 -14.66
CA ASN A 147 3.43 -19.05 -13.40
C ASN A 147 4.51 -18.26 -12.66
N THR A 148 4.44 -16.92 -12.71
CA THR A 148 5.36 -16.03 -12.00
C THR A 148 4.63 -15.10 -11.03
N ASN A 149 3.52 -15.56 -10.44
CA ASN A 149 2.79 -14.81 -9.41
C ASN A 149 3.63 -14.71 -8.15
N GLY A 150 3.52 -13.58 -7.47
CA GLY A 150 4.21 -13.33 -6.20
C GLY A 150 3.30 -12.61 -5.21
N SER A 151 3.61 -11.35 -4.93
CA SER A 151 2.79 -10.51 -4.04
C SER A 151 2.09 -9.36 -4.76
N GLN A 152 2.49 -9.03 -5.98
CA GLN A 152 1.92 -7.89 -6.69
C GLN A 152 0.53 -8.20 -7.25
N PHE A 153 -0.36 -7.25 -7.11
CA PHE A 153 -1.73 -7.32 -7.63
C PHE A 153 -2.13 -6.01 -8.28
N PHE A 154 -3.18 -6.07 -9.11
CA PHE A 154 -3.80 -4.88 -9.66
C PHE A 154 -5.32 -4.93 -9.50
N ILE A 155 -5.94 -3.76 -9.48
CA ILE A 155 -7.39 -3.56 -9.44
C ILE A 155 -7.79 -2.81 -10.70
N MET A 156 -8.76 -3.33 -11.43
CA MET A 156 -9.24 -2.70 -12.65
C MET A 156 -9.99 -1.41 -12.35
N HIS A 157 -9.58 -0.32 -12.99
CA HIS A 157 -10.30 0.95 -12.92
C HIS A 157 -11.51 1.01 -13.84
N VAL A 158 -11.41 0.37 -14.99
CA VAL A 158 -12.50 0.25 -15.99
C VAL A 158 -12.50 -1.17 -16.56
N ASP A 159 -13.57 -1.52 -17.28
CA ASP A 159 -13.59 -2.73 -18.10
C ASP A 159 -12.51 -2.64 -19.17
N TYR A 160 -11.66 -3.65 -19.28
CA TYR A 160 -10.56 -3.64 -20.24
C TYR A 160 -10.35 -5.02 -20.86
N PRO A 161 -10.18 -5.12 -22.18
CA PRO A 161 -10.04 -6.40 -22.89
C PRO A 161 -8.61 -6.95 -22.78
N LEU A 162 -8.20 -7.33 -21.56
CA LEU A 162 -6.93 -8.03 -21.34
C LEU A 162 -7.04 -9.48 -21.80
N PRO A 163 -5.95 -10.05 -22.35
CA PRO A 163 -5.82 -11.50 -22.48
C PRO A 163 -5.95 -12.18 -21.11
N TYR A 164 -6.65 -13.31 -21.04
CA TYR A 164 -6.81 -14.04 -19.78
C TYR A 164 -5.51 -14.77 -19.40
N GLN A 165 -4.59 -14.05 -18.76
CA GLN A 165 -3.24 -14.46 -18.38
C GLN A 165 -2.88 -14.07 -16.93
N TYR A 166 -3.81 -13.45 -16.22
CA TYR A 166 -3.62 -12.96 -14.86
C TYR A 166 -4.68 -13.59 -13.98
N THR A 167 -4.27 -14.33 -12.96
CA THR A 167 -5.20 -14.97 -12.02
C THR A 167 -6.10 -13.94 -11.36
N ILE A 168 -7.40 -14.01 -11.66
CA ILE A 168 -8.42 -13.21 -10.98
C ILE A 168 -8.73 -13.90 -9.66
N PHE A 169 -8.61 -13.17 -8.53
CA PHE A 169 -8.80 -13.74 -7.21
C PHE A 169 -9.75 -12.94 -6.31
N GLY A 170 -10.39 -11.91 -6.85
CA GLY A 170 -11.38 -11.14 -6.09
C GLY A 170 -12.01 -10.00 -6.88
N ASN A 171 -12.91 -9.32 -6.22
CA ASN A 171 -13.61 -8.14 -6.75
C ASN A 171 -13.87 -7.14 -5.63
N VAL A 172 -13.71 -5.85 -5.92
CA VAL A 172 -14.07 -4.74 -5.02
C VAL A 172 -15.59 -4.69 -4.91
N SER A 173 -16.11 -5.04 -3.73
CA SER A 173 -17.54 -4.99 -3.41
C SER A 173 -17.96 -3.63 -2.85
N GLU A 174 -17.04 -2.91 -2.16
CA GLU A 174 -17.26 -1.55 -1.68
C GLU A 174 -15.99 -0.70 -1.90
N GLY A 175 -16.13 0.58 -2.22
CA GLY A 175 -15.02 1.51 -2.40
C GLY A 175 -14.56 1.66 -3.85
N LEU A 176 -15.42 1.44 -4.85
CA LEU A 176 -15.09 1.72 -6.26
C LEU A 176 -14.77 3.20 -6.49
N ASP A 177 -15.31 4.11 -5.70
CA ASP A 177 -14.97 5.53 -5.67
C ASP A 177 -13.54 5.78 -5.16
N THR A 178 -13.05 4.95 -4.24
CA THR A 178 -11.65 4.94 -3.82
C THR A 178 -10.74 4.46 -4.95
N VAL A 179 -11.14 3.42 -5.71
CA VAL A 179 -10.41 3.01 -6.93
C VAL A 179 -10.33 4.17 -7.92
N ASP A 180 -11.45 4.87 -8.15
CA ASP A 180 -11.50 6.04 -9.04
C ASP A 180 -10.61 7.18 -8.52
N SER A 181 -10.59 7.43 -7.21
CA SER A 181 -9.75 8.45 -6.58
C SER A 181 -8.27 8.14 -6.78
N ILE A 182 -7.85 6.89 -6.56
CA ILE A 182 -6.47 6.46 -6.78
C ILE A 182 -6.10 6.55 -8.27
N ALA A 183 -6.98 6.08 -9.16
CA ALA A 183 -6.73 6.10 -10.60
C ALA A 183 -6.65 7.52 -11.21
N ASN A 184 -7.12 8.54 -10.48
CA ASN A 184 -7.09 9.93 -10.92
C ASN A 184 -5.96 10.77 -10.30
N VAL A 185 -5.05 10.20 -9.49
CA VAL A 185 -3.88 10.93 -8.99
C VAL A 185 -2.96 11.36 -10.13
N GLN A 186 -2.19 12.41 -9.90
CA GLN A 186 -1.15 12.80 -10.84
C GLN A 186 -0.02 11.76 -10.84
N THR A 187 0.39 11.30 -12.03
CA THR A 187 1.49 10.34 -12.21
C THR A 187 2.66 10.99 -12.93
N GLY A 188 3.85 10.53 -12.62
CA GLY A 188 5.10 10.89 -13.28
C GLY A 188 5.62 9.76 -14.16
N ASP A 189 6.94 9.61 -14.22
CA ASP A 189 7.60 8.57 -15.01
C ASP A 189 7.17 7.16 -14.59
N ASN A 190 7.02 6.27 -15.56
CA ASN A 190 6.59 4.88 -15.38
C ASN A 190 5.20 4.72 -14.73
N ASP A 191 4.31 5.69 -14.93
CA ASP A 191 2.95 5.71 -14.36
C ASP A 191 2.94 5.70 -12.82
N LYS A 192 4.05 6.10 -12.17
CA LYS A 192 4.13 6.17 -10.71
C LYS A 192 3.43 7.43 -10.20
N PRO A 193 2.56 7.33 -9.17
CA PRO A 193 2.00 8.51 -8.50
C PRO A 193 3.09 9.48 -8.04
N VAL A 194 2.88 10.79 -8.26
CA VAL A 194 3.80 11.85 -7.79
C VAL A 194 3.83 11.89 -6.28
N ASP A 195 2.64 11.81 -5.67
CA ASP A 195 2.48 11.63 -4.22
C ASP A 195 2.12 10.17 -3.97
N ASP A 196 2.86 9.49 -3.10
CA ASP A 196 2.66 8.08 -2.84
C ASP A 196 1.25 7.78 -2.31
N VAL A 197 0.55 6.86 -2.97
CA VAL A 197 -0.72 6.30 -2.48
C VAL A 197 -0.41 5.03 -1.69
N VAL A 198 -0.60 5.10 -0.39
CA VAL A 198 -0.15 4.08 0.56
C VAL A 198 -1.28 3.16 0.97
N ILE A 199 -1.03 1.85 0.98
CA ILE A 199 -1.82 0.84 1.69
C ILE A 199 -1.41 0.92 3.16
N LYS A 200 -2.28 1.41 4.03
CA LYS A 200 -2.00 1.55 5.47
C LYS A 200 -2.07 0.22 6.18
N SER A 201 -3.05 -0.60 5.82
CA SER A 201 -3.25 -1.94 6.36
C SER A 201 -4.15 -2.78 5.47
N VAL A 202 -4.05 -4.10 5.59
CA VAL A 202 -4.98 -5.06 5.01
C VAL A 202 -5.50 -5.97 6.13
N LYS A 203 -6.82 -6.01 6.32
CA LYS A 203 -7.47 -6.85 7.30
C LYS A 203 -8.31 -7.92 6.61
N ILE A 204 -8.07 -9.18 6.95
CA ILE A 204 -8.84 -10.33 6.44
C ILE A 204 -9.94 -10.69 7.44
N THR A 205 -11.12 -10.99 6.89
CA THR A 205 -12.27 -11.52 7.65
C THR A 205 -12.80 -12.75 6.94
N GLU A 206 -12.92 -13.86 7.66
CA GLU A 206 -13.61 -15.07 7.23
C GLU A 206 -15.08 -15.02 7.67
N LYS A 207 -16.02 -15.42 6.79
CA LYS A 207 -17.47 -15.45 7.06
C LYS A 207 -18.06 -16.83 6.91
#